data_d86cfa7fd0bc8c2cb490e28983c330d2
#
_entry.id   d86cfa7fd0bc8c2cb490e28983c330d2
#
_cell.length_a   1.000
_cell.length_b   1.000
_cell.length_c   1.000
_cell.angle_alpha   90.00
_cell.angle_beta   90.00
_cell.angle_gamma   90.00
#
_symmetry.space_group_name_H-M   'P 1'
#
loop_
_entity.id
_entity.type
_entity.pdbx_description
1 polymer ?
#
loop_
_entity_poly.entity_id
_entity_poly.type
_entity_poly.pdbx_seq_one_letter_code
_entity_poly.pdbx_strand_id
1 'polypeptide(L)'
;EMLVDIKPYGKLYVEAAAAWMDMKQAAKQDGVVLKPTSSGDTYRSYEMQERAFLQRYQKEPIAGASTRTWNGVKWYIKSPKLAPLAVPGGSWHNLGLACDVANASGPILAWLVANEDKFGWTHELDSEPWHIVFFGTKA
;
A
#
# COMPACT_ATOMS: atom_id res chain seq x y z
N GLU A 1 3.96 -1.84 -19.45
CA GLU A 1 3.26 -1.44 -18.22
C GLU A 1 3.26 0.05 -18.08
N MET A 2 2.07 0.59 -17.86
CA MET A 2 1.87 2.03 -17.80
C MET A 2 1.86 2.49 -16.34
N LEU A 3 2.99 3.00 -15.89
CA LEU A 3 3.11 3.63 -14.57
C LEU A 3 3.18 5.14 -14.77
N VAL A 4 2.44 5.87 -13.95
CA VAL A 4 2.33 7.32 -14.02
C VAL A 4 2.76 7.93 -12.71
N ASP A 5 3.60 8.98 -12.78
CA ASP A 5 4.00 9.74 -11.60
C ASP A 5 2.78 10.42 -10.96
N ILE A 6 2.72 10.36 -9.64
CA ILE A 6 1.70 11.08 -8.88
C ILE A 6 2.39 12.11 -7.96
N LYS A 7 1.67 13.16 -7.63
CA LYS A 7 2.21 14.22 -6.77
C LYS A 7 1.89 13.92 -5.31
N PRO A 8 2.79 14.25 -4.39
CA PRO A 8 4.08 14.92 -4.58
C PRO A 8 5.19 13.96 -4.97
N TYR A 9 4.99 12.66 -4.90
CA TYR A 9 5.94 11.62 -5.28
C TYR A 9 5.23 10.28 -5.40
N GLY A 10 5.90 9.31 -6.03
CA GLY A 10 5.39 7.97 -6.22
C GLY A 10 4.87 7.74 -7.62
N LYS A 11 4.52 6.49 -7.91
CA LYS A 11 3.95 6.08 -9.20
C LYS A 11 2.83 5.11 -8.97
N LEU A 12 1.83 5.16 -9.84
CA LEU A 12 0.73 4.20 -9.85
C LEU A 12 0.44 3.77 -11.29
N TYR A 13 -0.17 2.60 -11.43
CA TYR A 13 -0.72 2.16 -12.70
C TYR A 13 -1.70 3.23 -13.22
N VAL A 14 -1.74 3.42 -14.54
CA VAL A 14 -2.40 4.58 -15.15
C VAL A 14 -3.84 4.82 -14.66
N GLU A 15 -4.64 3.77 -14.54
CA GLU A 15 -6.03 3.93 -14.08
C GLU A 15 -6.10 4.28 -12.60
N ALA A 16 -5.25 3.66 -11.78
CA ALA A 16 -5.17 3.97 -10.36
C ALA A 16 -4.65 5.39 -10.14
N ALA A 17 -3.69 5.83 -10.96
CA ALA A 17 -3.15 7.18 -10.88
C ALA A 17 -4.23 8.24 -11.17
N ALA A 18 -5.03 8.03 -12.21
CA ALA A 18 -6.12 8.96 -12.55
C ALA A 18 -7.14 9.02 -11.42
N ALA A 19 -7.53 7.87 -10.89
CA ALA A 19 -8.47 7.80 -9.77
C ALA A 19 -7.91 8.46 -8.50
N TRP A 20 -6.63 8.26 -8.24
CA TRP A 20 -5.95 8.91 -7.11
C TRP A 20 -5.97 10.42 -7.23
N MET A 21 -5.66 10.95 -8.41
CA MET A 21 -5.66 12.40 -8.63
C MET A 21 -7.03 13.01 -8.43
N ASP A 22 -8.08 12.32 -8.92
CA ASP A 22 -9.46 12.78 -8.72
C ASP A 22 -9.85 12.77 -7.26
N MET A 23 -9.49 11.71 -6.55
CA MET A 23 -9.77 11.58 -5.11
C MET A 23 -9.01 12.65 -4.31
N LYS A 24 -7.75 12.87 -4.64
CA LYS A 24 -6.93 13.89 -3.99
C LYS A 24 -7.50 15.28 -4.17
N GLN A 25 -8.00 15.60 -5.37
CA GLN A 25 -8.60 16.88 -5.66
C GLN A 25 -9.92 17.06 -4.88
N ALA A 26 -10.75 16.02 -4.83
CA ALA A 26 -11.99 16.06 -4.06
C ALA A 26 -11.72 16.27 -2.56
N ALA A 27 -10.71 15.57 -2.02
CA ALA A 27 -10.31 15.73 -0.62
C ALA A 27 -9.84 17.15 -0.35
N LYS A 28 -9.06 17.73 -1.25
CA LYS A 28 -8.56 19.10 -1.11
C LYS A 28 -9.70 20.11 -1.02
N GLN A 29 -10.75 19.92 -1.81
CA GLN A 29 -11.92 20.78 -1.75
C GLN A 29 -12.62 20.71 -0.39
N ASP A 30 -12.51 19.57 0.30
CA ASP A 30 -13.05 19.38 1.64
C ASP A 30 -12.04 19.70 2.74
N GLY A 31 -10.90 20.31 2.38
CA GLY A 31 -9.87 20.70 3.35
C GLY A 31 -8.97 19.59 3.81
N VAL A 32 -8.94 18.47 3.09
CA VAL A 32 -8.13 17.29 3.44
C VAL A 32 -7.02 17.12 2.41
N VAL A 33 -5.77 16.99 2.88
CA VAL A 33 -4.62 16.81 2.00
C VAL A 33 -4.22 15.33 2.01
N LEU A 34 -4.35 14.67 0.85
CA LEU A 34 -3.93 13.29 0.68
C LEU A 34 -2.56 13.25 0.01
N LYS A 35 -1.66 12.45 0.55
CA LYS A 35 -0.36 12.17 -0.08
C LYS A 35 0.13 10.80 0.39
N PRO A 36 0.98 10.12 -0.41
CA PRO A 36 1.59 8.87 0.05
C PRO A 36 2.56 9.13 1.20
N THR A 37 2.82 8.11 2.01
CA THR A 37 3.82 8.16 3.08
C THR A 37 5.22 8.34 2.52
N SER A 38 5.52 7.70 1.39
CA SER A 38 6.78 7.85 0.67
C SER A 38 6.59 7.37 -0.76
N SER A 39 7.58 7.62 -1.62
CA SER A 39 7.53 7.16 -3.01
C SER A 39 7.46 5.63 -3.10
N GLY A 40 8.12 4.91 -2.19
CA GLY A 40 8.11 3.45 -2.15
C GLY A 40 6.82 2.85 -1.61
N ASP A 41 5.90 3.68 -1.11
CA ASP A 41 4.60 3.24 -0.59
C ASP A 41 3.48 3.39 -1.61
N THR A 42 3.84 3.54 -2.88
CA THR A 42 2.96 3.47 -4.05
C THR A 42 3.40 2.26 -4.88
N TYR A 43 3.80 2.43 -6.15
CA TYR A 43 4.39 1.32 -6.89
C TYR A 43 5.73 0.92 -6.25
N ARG A 44 5.92 -0.37 -6.13
CA ARG A 44 7.16 -0.95 -5.60
C ARG A 44 7.55 -2.10 -6.50
N SER A 45 8.76 -2.06 -7.06
CA SER A 45 9.24 -3.13 -7.94
C SER A 45 9.41 -4.44 -7.15
N TYR A 46 9.51 -5.55 -7.89
CA TYR A 46 9.80 -6.85 -7.29
C TYR A 46 11.09 -6.78 -6.46
N GLU A 47 12.14 -6.16 -7.01
CA GLU A 47 13.45 -6.06 -6.35
C GLU A 47 13.37 -5.22 -5.07
N MET A 48 12.60 -4.15 -5.07
CA MET A 48 12.41 -3.33 -3.87
C MET A 48 11.66 -4.12 -2.79
N GLN A 49 10.63 -4.87 -3.20
CA GLN A 49 9.87 -5.71 -2.28
C GLN A 49 10.76 -6.81 -1.71
N GLU A 50 11.58 -7.44 -2.54
CA GLU A 50 12.52 -8.48 -2.11
C GLU A 50 13.50 -7.95 -1.08
N ARG A 51 14.08 -6.78 -1.33
CA ARG A 51 15.01 -6.15 -0.41
C ARG A 51 14.37 -5.87 0.94
N ALA A 52 13.17 -5.31 0.93
CA ALA A 52 12.44 -5.03 2.16
C ALA A 52 12.05 -6.32 2.90
N PHE A 53 11.68 -7.35 2.15
CA PHE A 53 11.34 -8.66 2.72
C PHE A 53 12.53 -9.28 3.43
N LEU A 54 13.69 -9.28 2.78
CA LEU A 54 14.91 -9.88 3.33
C LEU A 54 15.43 -9.12 4.55
N GLN A 55 15.09 -7.85 4.70
CA GLN A 55 15.41 -7.10 5.90
C GLN A 55 14.57 -7.52 7.11
N ARG A 56 13.41 -8.11 6.86
CA ARG A 56 12.42 -8.42 7.91
C ARG A 56 12.28 -9.91 8.20
N TYR A 57 12.62 -10.77 7.27
CA TYR A 57 12.39 -12.22 7.39
C TYR A 57 13.67 -13.01 7.19
N GLN A 58 13.73 -14.19 7.81
CA GLN A 58 14.84 -15.12 7.69
C GLN A 58 14.33 -16.55 7.56
N LYS A 59 15.15 -17.43 6.99
CA LYS A 59 14.81 -18.84 6.82
C LYS A 59 14.89 -19.63 8.13
N GLU A 60 15.81 -19.24 9.00
CA GLU A 60 16.03 -19.96 10.26
C GLU A 60 14.80 -19.80 11.16
N PRO A 61 14.30 -20.92 11.73
CA PRO A 61 13.11 -20.86 12.57
C PRO A 61 13.26 -19.95 13.78
N ILE A 62 12.18 -19.22 14.09
CA ILE A 62 12.06 -18.42 15.31
C ILE A 62 10.74 -18.80 15.94
N ALA A 63 10.79 -19.32 17.18
CA ALA A 63 9.61 -19.77 17.89
C ALA A 63 8.61 -18.63 18.07
N GLY A 64 7.35 -18.87 17.71
CA GLY A 64 6.27 -17.90 17.88
C GLY A 64 6.26 -16.77 16.86
N ALA A 65 7.21 -16.73 15.93
CA ALA A 65 7.27 -15.66 14.94
C ALA A 65 6.21 -15.85 13.85
N SER A 66 5.71 -14.72 13.34
CA SER A 66 4.87 -14.73 12.14
C SER A 66 5.67 -15.21 10.94
N THR A 67 5.01 -15.91 10.04
CA THR A 67 5.68 -16.54 8.90
C THR A 67 5.07 -16.13 7.58
N ARG A 68 5.86 -16.32 6.51
CA ARG A 68 5.43 -16.21 5.12
C ARG A 68 6.04 -17.37 4.35
N THR A 69 5.36 -17.83 3.33
CA THR A 69 5.91 -18.83 2.42
C THR A 69 6.26 -18.15 1.11
N TRP A 70 7.52 -18.28 0.70
CA TRP A 70 8.02 -17.70 -0.54
C TRP A 70 8.86 -18.72 -1.27
N ASN A 71 8.49 -19.00 -2.52
CA ASN A 71 9.14 -20.04 -3.34
C ASN A 71 9.19 -21.40 -2.63
N GLY A 72 8.10 -21.75 -1.95
CA GLY A 72 7.99 -23.03 -1.24
C GLY A 72 8.77 -23.11 0.07
N VAL A 73 9.40 -22.02 0.50
CA VAL A 73 10.20 -21.98 1.72
C VAL A 73 9.50 -21.10 2.76
N LYS A 74 9.46 -21.58 3.99
CA LYS A 74 8.91 -20.82 5.11
C LYS A 74 9.95 -19.83 5.63
N TRP A 75 9.54 -18.57 5.76
CA TRP A 75 10.37 -17.48 6.28
C TRP A 75 9.75 -16.95 7.57
N TYR A 76 10.58 -16.58 8.53
CA TYR A 76 10.17 -16.12 9.85
C TYR A 76 10.52 -14.66 10.03
N ILE A 77 9.58 -13.87 10.58
CA ILE A 77 9.86 -12.46 10.86
C ILE A 77 10.91 -12.36 11.96
N LYS A 78 11.90 -11.51 11.73
CA LYS A 78 13.08 -11.42 12.61
C LYS A 78 12.77 -10.83 13.97
N SER A 79 11.73 -10.01 14.08
CA SER A 79 11.34 -9.36 15.31
C SER A 79 9.83 -9.06 15.29
N PRO A 80 9.15 -9.22 16.46
CA PRO A 80 7.73 -8.86 16.53
C PRO A 80 7.49 -7.35 16.41
N LYS A 81 8.55 -6.54 16.49
CA LYS A 81 8.46 -5.09 16.32
C LYS A 81 8.41 -4.66 14.86
N LEU A 82 8.78 -5.55 13.94
CA LEU A 82 8.74 -5.25 12.52
C LEU A 82 7.33 -5.43 11.98
N ALA A 83 6.91 -4.52 11.10
CA ALA A 83 5.63 -4.67 10.42
C ALA A 83 5.69 -5.84 9.43
N PRO A 84 4.65 -6.68 9.37
CA PRO A 84 4.58 -7.73 8.36
C PRO A 84 4.64 -7.16 6.96
N LEU A 85 5.18 -7.96 6.03
CA LEU A 85 5.32 -7.55 4.65
C LEU A 85 4.96 -8.74 3.76
N ALA A 86 4.33 -8.46 2.62
CA ALA A 86 4.03 -9.49 1.63
C ALA A 86 5.32 -10.00 0.97
N VAL A 87 5.29 -11.23 0.50
CA VAL A 87 6.42 -11.80 -0.26
C VAL A 87 6.62 -11.03 -1.56
N PRO A 88 7.85 -11.06 -2.15
CA PRO A 88 8.09 -10.41 -3.44
C PRO A 88 7.08 -10.88 -4.49
N GLY A 89 6.49 -9.92 -5.21
CA GLY A 89 5.45 -10.18 -6.20
C GLY A 89 4.06 -10.42 -5.63
N GLY A 90 3.92 -10.53 -4.30
CA GLY A 90 2.64 -10.81 -3.66
C GLY A 90 1.92 -9.60 -3.11
N SER A 91 2.36 -8.39 -3.43
CA SER A 91 1.77 -7.16 -2.93
C SER A 91 1.06 -6.40 -4.06
N TRP A 92 -0.08 -5.78 -3.74
CA TRP A 92 -0.75 -4.86 -4.66
C TRP A 92 0.14 -3.67 -5.04
N HIS A 93 1.10 -3.30 -4.18
CA HIS A 93 2.11 -2.29 -4.50
C HIS A 93 2.95 -2.69 -5.71
N ASN A 94 3.19 -3.97 -5.91
CA ASN A 94 3.99 -4.45 -7.05
C ASN A 94 3.27 -4.29 -8.40
N LEU A 95 1.95 -4.09 -8.36
CA LEU A 95 1.15 -3.86 -9.55
C LEU A 95 0.83 -2.38 -9.79
N GLY A 96 1.27 -1.50 -8.88
CA GLY A 96 0.92 -0.08 -8.96
C GLY A 96 -0.53 0.18 -8.58
N LEU A 97 -1.15 -0.70 -7.80
CA LEU A 97 -2.56 -0.62 -7.42
C LEU A 97 -2.77 -0.36 -5.93
N ALA A 98 -1.71 -0.10 -5.17
CA ALA A 98 -1.81 0.21 -3.75
C ALA A 98 -1.10 1.50 -3.42
N CYS A 99 -1.61 2.20 -2.43
CA CYS A 99 -1.02 3.43 -1.92
C CYS A 99 -1.18 3.47 -0.41
N ASP A 100 -0.09 3.74 0.29
CA ASP A 100 -0.14 3.97 1.73
C ASP A 100 -0.22 5.47 1.95
N VAL A 101 -1.28 5.91 2.64
CA VAL A 101 -1.61 7.32 2.82
C VAL A 101 -0.99 7.86 4.10
N ALA A 102 -0.33 9.01 3.99
CA ALA A 102 0.31 9.68 5.12
C ALA A 102 -0.74 10.19 6.11
N ASN A 103 -0.43 10.06 7.40
CA ASN A 103 -1.25 10.56 8.50
C ASN A 103 -2.69 10.01 8.46
N ALA A 104 -2.84 8.72 8.15
CA ALA A 104 -4.13 8.07 7.97
C ALA A 104 -4.80 7.81 9.33
N SER A 105 -5.22 8.88 9.99
CA SER A 105 -5.95 8.87 11.24
C SER A 105 -6.80 10.13 11.31
N GLY A 106 -7.72 10.21 12.28
CA GLY A 106 -8.55 11.40 12.47
C GLY A 106 -9.27 11.83 11.21
N PRO A 107 -9.24 13.14 10.88
CA PRO A 107 -9.99 13.66 9.73
C PRO A 107 -9.62 13.05 8.38
N ILE A 108 -8.34 12.73 8.17
CA ILE A 108 -7.88 12.14 6.91
C ILE A 108 -8.48 10.75 6.74
N LEU A 109 -8.39 9.91 7.78
CA LEU A 109 -8.97 8.56 7.71
C LEU A 109 -10.49 8.62 7.57
N ALA A 110 -11.15 9.51 8.32
CA ALA A 110 -12.60 9.67 8.24
C ALA A 110 -13.04 10.05 6.82
N TRP A 111 -12.31 10.95 6.17
CA TRP A 111 -12.60 11.35 4.81
C TRP A 111 -12.45 10.18 3.84
N LEU A 112 -11.36 9.41 3.98
CA LEU A 112 -11.11 8.23 3.13
C LEU A 112 -12.24 7.22 3.27
N VAL A 113 -12.59 6.85 4.49
CA VAL A 113 -13.64 5.85 4.74
C VAL A 113 -14.97 6.30 4.13
N ALA A 114 -15.28 7.59 4.20
CA ALA A 114 -16.54 8.12 3.68
C ALA A 114 -16.56 8.24 2.16
N ASN A 115 -15.41 8.38 1.50
CA ASN A 115 -15.36 8.79 0.10
C ASN A 115 -14.58 7.89 -0.85
N GLU A 116 -13.67 7.05 -0.34
CA GLU A 116 -12.70 6.34 -1.19
C GLU A 116 -13.35 5.43 -2.23
N ASP A 117 -14.44 4.78 -1.92
CA ASP A 117 -15.10 3.84 -2.84
C ASP A 117 -15.69 4.54 -4.05
N LYS A 118 -16.02 5.83 -3.96
CA LYS A 118 -16.46 6.62 -5.11
C LYS A 118 -15.36 6.73 -6.17
N PHE A 119 -14.11 6.57 -5.75
CA PHE A 119 -12.95 6.69 -6.62
C PHE A 119 -12.29 5.34 -6.88
N GLY A 120 -12.95 4.24 -6.49
CA GLY A 120 -12.45 2.89 -6.76
C GLY A 120 -11.40 2.38 -5.77
N TRP A 121 -11.18 3.08 -4.67
CA TRP A 121 -10.22 2.68 -3.64
C TRP A 121 -10.91 2.01 -2.47
N THR A 122 -10.22 1.09 -1.83
CA THR A 122 -10.77 0.28 -0.73
C THR A 122 -9.70 0.03 0.33
N HIS A 123 -10.09 0.17 1.59
CA HIS A 123 -9.31 -0.40 2.70
C HIS A 123 -9.58 -1.90 2.72
N GLU A 124 -8.57 -2.70 2.41
CA GLU A 124 -8.74 -4.17 2.43
C GLU A 124 -8.39 -4.80 3.77
N LEU A 125 -7.65 -4.07 4.63
CA LEU A 125 -7.20 -4.55 5.93
C LEU A 125 -7.56 -3.55 7.02
N ASP A 126 -8.38 -3.97 7.97
CA ASP A 126 -8.76 -3.11 9.09
C ASP A 126 -7.56 -2.71 9.94
N SER A 127 -6.55 -3.58 10.00
CA SER A 127 -5.34 -3.33 10.79
C SER A 127 -4.39 -2.31 10.18
N GLU A 128 -4.64 -1.88 8.94
CA GLU A 128 -3.76 -0.96 8.22
C GLU A 128 -4.57 0.22 7.68
N PRO A 129 -4.87 1.21 8.53
CA PRO A 129 -5.69 2.36 8.09
C PRO A 129 -5.03 3.20 7.01
N TRP A 130 -3.71 3.11 6.83
CA TRP A 130 -2.99 3.82 5.78
C TRP A 130 -3.07 3.13 4.42
N HIS A 131 -3.37 1.83 4.38
CA HIS A 131 -3.23 1.01 3.19
C HIS A 131 -4.53 0.93 2.40
N ILE A 132 -4.54 1.47 1.19
CA ILE A 132 -5.70 1.40 0.30
C ILE A 132 -5.30 0.77 -1.03
N VAL A 133 -6.22 0.05 -1.64
CA VAL A 133 -6.01 -0.66 -2.90
C VAL A 133 -7.05 -0.20 -3.91
N PHE A 134 -6.61 -0.03 -5.16
CA PHE A 134 -7.49 0.35 -6.25
C PHE A 134 -8.05 -0.91 -6.92
N PHE A 135 -9.35 -1.14 -6.73
CA PHE A 135 -10.08 -2.23 -7.40
C PHE A 135 -11.02 -1.70 -8.49
N GLY A 136 -11.09 -0.39 -8.68
CA GLY A 136 -12.01 0.24 -9.60
C GLY A 136 -13.36 0.53 -8.94
N THR A 137 -14.14 1.38 -9.61
CA THR A 137 -15.49 1.69 -9.14
C THR A 137 -16.41 0.53 -9.42
N LYS A 138 -17.33 0.28 -8.49
CA LYS A 138 -18.35 -0.74 -8.70
C LYS A 138 -19.37 -0.24 -9.73
N ALA A 139 -19.66 -1.09 -10.68
CA ALA A 139 -20.65 -0.79 -11.72
C ALA A 139 -22.06 -0.80 -11.12
#